data_0bcdbcea37432b0c0d4aeefcee493c1b
#
_entry.id   0bcdbcea37432b0c0d4aeefcee493c1b
#
_cell.length_a   1.000
_cell.length_b   1.000
_cell.length_c   1.000
_cell.angle_alpha   90.00
_cell.angle_beta   90.00
_cell.angle_gamma   90.00
#
_symmetry.space_group_name_H-M   'P 1'
#
loop_
_entity.id
_entity.type
_entity.pdbx_description
1 polymer ?
#
loop_
_entity_poly.entity_id
_entity_poly.type
_entity_poly.pdbx_seq_one_letter_code
_entity_poly.pdbx_strand_id
1 'polypeptide(L)'
;MTLQKLLALSCLLLPMIASAHKFETDQRVPPVGIADRGELILDNDKFSYKSWNSAQLPGKVRIVQHIAGRTSAKEKNANLIEAIKAANLPHDKYQTTTIVNTDDAIPGSGMFVRSSLESNKKLYPWSQFIVDSNGIARKAWQLDEESSAIAVLDKDGRVQWAKDGALTQEEVQQVITLLHKLLSK
;
A
#
# COMPACT_ATOMS: atom_id res chain seq x y z
N MET A 1 54.61 15.83 36.22
CA MET A 1 53.22 16.34 36.06
C MET A 1 52.68 15.83 34.76
N THR A 2 51.90 14.75 34.79
CA THR A 2 51.36 14.03 33.65
C THR A 2 49.92 14.49 33.43
N LEU A 3 49.66 15.13 32.28
CA LEU A 3 48.34 15.62 31.87
C LEU A 3 47.58 14.46 31.23
N GLN A 4 46.63 13.90 31.95
CA GLN A 4 45.71 12.88 31.42
C GLN A 4 44.72 13.54 30.44
N LYS A 5 44.79 13.14 29.15
CA LYS A 5 43.80 13.49 28.15
C LYS A 5 42.60 12.57 28.32
N LEU A 6 41.51 13.10 28.84
CA LEU A 6 40.17 12.46 28.81
C LEU A 6 39.64 12.51 27.37
N LEU A 7 39.59 11.36 26.71
CA LEU A 7 38.90 11.18 25.44
C LEU A 7 37.42 10.96 25.75
N ALA A 8 36.59 11.97 25.56
CA ALA A 8 35.13 11.85 25.63
C ALA A 8 34.65 11.15 24.35
N LEU A 9 34.33 9.86 24.47
CA LEU A 9 33.69 9.07 23.41
C LEU A 9 32.21 9.49 23.37
N SER A 10 31.86 10.42 22.47
CA SER A 10 30.48 10.82 22.19
C SER A 10 29.83 9.70 21.36
N CYS A 11 29.09 8.81 22.02
CA CYS A 11 28.18 7.89 21.32
C CYS A 11 27.05 8.69 20.69
N LEU A 12 27.12 8.94 19.38
CA LEU A 12 25.98 9.38 18.59
C LEU A 12 24.94 8.23 18.57
N LEU A 13 23.97 8.31 19.46
CA LEU A 13 22.73 7.53 19.35
C LEU A 13 21.93 8.09 18.18
N LEU A 14 22.13 7.51 16.99
CA LEU A 14 21.20 7.72 15.88
C LEU A 14 19.85 7.13 16.31
N PRO A 15 18.76 7.88 16.28
CA PRO A 15 17.44 7.31 16.50
C PRO A 15 17.20 6.27 15.38
N MET A 16 17.18 4.99 15.73
CA MET A 16 16.59 3.98 14.88
C MET A 16 15.10 4.32 14.77
N ILE A 17 14.69 4.88 13.65
CA ILE A 17 13.28 4.99 13.29
C ILE A 17 12.82 3.56 13.08
N ALA A 18 12.22 2.95 14.10
CA ALA A 18 11.57 1.67 13.99
C ALA A 18 10.40 1.85 13.02
N SER A 19 10.54 1.38 11.80
CA SER A 19 9.42 1.28 10.87
C SER A 19 8.45 0.25 11.46
N ALA A 20 7.20 0.64 11.68
CA ALA A 20 6.18 -0.25 12.22
C ALA A 20 5.84 -1.41 11.24
N HIS A 21 6.12 -1.24 9.95
CA HIS A 21 5.85 -2.21 8.88
C HIS A 21 7.12 -2.93 8.38
N LYS A 22 6.91 -4.10 7.73
CA LYS A 22 7.97 -4.92 7.12
C LYS A 22 8.30 -4.56 5.66
N PHE A 23 8.05 -3.33 5.23
CA PHE A 23 8.44 -2.88 3.89
C PHE A 23 9.87 -2.34 3.93
N GLU A 24 10.79 -3.05 3.28
CA GLU A 24 12.20 -2.68 3.19
C GLU A 24 12.51 -2.15 1.80
N THR A 25 13.20 -1.02 1.71
CA THR A 25 13.60 -0.40 0.43
C THR A 25 14.42 -1.38 -0.40
N ASP A 26 14.18 -1.41 -1.71
CA ASP A 26 14.79 -2.30 -2.70
C ASP A 26 14.51 -3.80 -2.52
N GLN A 27 13.67 -4.18 -1.55
CA GLN A 27 13.20 -5.54 -1.36
C GLN A 27 11.75 -5.69 -1.88
N ARG A 28 11.38 -6.92 -2.23
CA ARG A 28 9.97 -7.25 -2.47
C ARG A 28 9.21 -7.23 -1.16
N VAL A 29 7.92 -6.91 -1.22
CA VAL A 29 7.04 -7.05 -0.05
C VAL A 29 7.09 -8.49 0.47
N PRO A 30 6.97 -8.73 1.79
CA PRO A 30 6.90 -10.07 2.33
C PRO A 30 5.82 -10.91 1.63
N PRO A 31 6.08 -12.18 1.31
CA PRO A 31 5.15 -13.03 0.59
C PRO A 31 3.80 -13.15 1.31
N VAL A 32 2.72 -12.98 0.57
CA VAL A 32 1.36 -13.15 1.08
C VAL A 32 0.47 -13.75 -0.01
N GLY A 33 -0.42 -14.67 0.40
CA GLY A 33 -1.45 -15.26 -0.45
C GLY A 33 -2.83 -15.05 0.17
N ILE A 34 -3.78 -14.53 -0.62
CA ILE A 34 -5.16 -14.27 -0.21
C ILE A 34 -6.06 -15.17 -1.06
N ALA A 35 -6.54 -16.25 -0.47
CA ALA A 35 -7.32 -17.29 -1.15
C ALA A 35 -8.80 -17.33 -0.72
N ASP A 36 -9.16 -16.65 0.36
CA ASP A 36 -10.52 -16.61 0.90
C ASP A 36 -11.50 -15.88 -0.03
N ARG A 37 -11.12 -14.68 -0.50
CA ARG A 37 -11.77 -13.95 -1.60
C ARG A 37 -10.76 -13.59 -2.69
N GLY A 38 -9.73 -12.82 -2.38
CA GLY A 38 -8.70 -12.44 -3.32
C GLY A 38 -9.13 -11.29 -4.24
N GLU A 39 -8.74 -11.36 -5.50
CA GLU A 39 -8.95 -10.30 -6.48
C GLU A 39 -10.39 -10.26 -7.00
N LEU A 40 -10.99 -9.07 -6.94
CA LEU A 40 -12.29 -8.78 -7.52
C LEU A 40 -12.17 -8.62 -9.05
N ILE A 41 -12.82 -9.50 -9.77
CA ILE A 41 -12.88 -9.52 -11.23
C ILE A 41 -14.23 -9.00 -11.69
N LEU A 42 -14.21 -8.19 -12.74
CA LEU A 42 -15.42 -7.77 -13.47
C LEU A 42 -15.29 -8.30 -14.90
N ASP A 43 -16.19 -9.19 -15.28
CA ASP A 43 -16.30 -9.73 -16.63
C ASP A 43 -17.76 -9.75 -17.07
N ASN A 44 -18.05 -9.15 -18.23
CA ASN A 44 -19.42 -9.06 -18.79
C ASN A 44 -20.45 -8.59 -17.73
N ASP A 45 -20.14 -7.51 -17.01
CA ASP A 45 -20.95 -6.93 -15.91
C ASP A 45 -21.21 -7.87 -14.72
N LYS A 46 -20.50 -8.99 -14.65
CA LYS A 46 -20.56 -9.93 -13.52
C LYS A 46 -19.30 -9.83 -12.66
N PHE A 47 -19.52 -9.75 -11.34
CA PHE A 47 -18.44 -9.79 -10.37
C PHE A 47 -18.15 -11.22 -9.94
N SER A 48 -16.86 -11.53 -9.85
CA SER A 48 -16.33 -12.78 -9.30
C SER A 48 -15.05 -12.52 -8.53
N TYR A 49 -14.56 -13.52 -7.82
CA TYR A 49 -13.31 -13.45 -7.07
C TYR A 49 -12.38 -14.57 -7.50
N LYS A 50 -11.08 -14.29 -7.51
CA LYS A 50 -10.04 -15.31 -7.69
C LYS A 50 -8.93 -15.13 -6.66
N SER A 51 -8.30 -16.23 -6.27
CA SER A 51 -7.13 -16.20 -5.39
C SER A 51 -6.05 -15.25 -5.92
N TRP A 52 -5.44 -14.51 -5.02
CA TRP A 52 -4.38 -13.57 -5.33
C TRP A 52 -3.15 -13.83 -4.44
N ASN A 53 -1.96 -13.51 -4.93
CA ASN A 53 -0.75 -13.49 -4.13
C ASN A 53 0.22 -12.37 -4.57
N SER A 54 1.12 -11.99 -3.67
CA SER A 54 2.06 -10.88 -3.88
C SER A 54 3.10 -11.11 -4.98
N ALA A 55 3.29 -12.36 -5.44
CA ALA A 55 4.15 -12.65 -6.59
C ALA A 55 3.59 -12.08 -7.91
N GLN A 56 2.33 -11.63 -7.93
CA GLN A 56 1.70 -10.96 -9.08
C GLN A 56 1.98 -9.46 -9.16
N LEU A 57 2.65 -8.88 -8.15
CA LEU A 57 2.93 -7.43 -8.11
C LEU A 57 3.96 -6.95 -9.15
N PRO A 58 5.03 -7.69 -9.52
CA PRO A 58 5.93 -7.27 -10.59
C PRO A 58 5.24 -7.10 -11.95
N GLY A 59 5.89 -6.39 -12.86
CA GLY A 59 5.44 -6.14 -14.24
C GLY A 59 5.00 -4.71 -14.51
N LYS A 60 4.60 -3.96 -13.49
CA LYS A 60 4.24 -2.54 -13.59
C LYS A 60 4.77 -1.76 -12.40
N VAL A 61 5.00 -0.47 -12.56
CA VAL A 61 5.12 0.45 -11.42
C VAL A 61 3.78 0.46 -10.69
N ARG A 62 3.79 0.37 -9.35
CA ARG A 62 2.55 0.27 -8.57
C ARG A 62 2.52 1.18 -7.36
N ILE A 63 1.32 1.64 -7.07
CA ILE A 63 0.92 1.94 -5.70
C ILE A 63 0.19 0.71 -5.16
N VAL A 64 0.70 0.13 -4.07
CA VAL A 64 -0.03 -0.84 -3.26
C VAL A 64 -0.61 -0.08 -2.07
N GLN A 65 -1.93 -0.04 -1.99
CA GLN A 65 -2.66 0.53 -0.86
C GLN A 65 -3.31 -0.61 -0.07
N HIS A 66 -2.93 -0.75 1.20
CA HIS A 66 -3.65 -1.60 2.15
C HIS A 66 -4.55 -0.71 3.01
N ILE A 67 -5.83 -1.02 3.10
CA ILE A 67 -6.80 -0.26 3.91
C ILE A 67 -7.66 -1.20 4.76
N ALA A 68 -7.88 -0.83 6.02
CA ALA A 68 -8.94 -1.41 6.82
C ALA A 68 -10.30 -1.15 6.17
N GLY A 69 -11.26 -2.07 6.31
CA GLY A 69 -12.60 -1.96 5.73
C GLY A 69 -13.48 -0.88 6.38
N ARG A 70 -12.93 0.33 6.55
CA ARG A 70 -13.50 1.48 7.27
C ARG A 70 -13.37 2.77 6.46
N THR A 71 -14.35 3.64 6.54
CA THR A 71 -14.31 4.96 5.89
C THR A 71 -13.13 5.79 6.40
N SER A 72 -12.88 5.80 7.72
CA SER A 72 -11.76 6.53 8.34
C SER A 72 -10.39 6.10 7.81
N ALA A 73 -10.18 4.81 7.56
CA ALA A 73 -8.94 4.31 6.97
C ALA A 73 -8.78 4.76 5.50
N LYS A 74 -9.88 4.73 4.73
CA LYS A 74 -9.89 5.20 3.34
C LYS A 74 -9.59 6.69 3.23
N GLU A 75 -10.09 7.50 4.15
CA GLU A 75 -9.89 8.96 4.16
C GLU A 75 -8.44 9.36 4.43
N LYS A 76 -7.67 8.56 5.16
CA LYS A 76 -6.25 8.84 5.46
C LYS A 76 -5.41 9.11 4.21
N ASN A 77 -5.72 8.46 3.08
CA ASN A 77 -4.96 8.58 1.83
C ASN A 77 -5.78 9.15 0.67
N ALA A 78 -6.92 9.81 0.96
CA ALA A 78 -7.77 10.39 -0.07
C ALA A 78 -7.01 11.38 -0.97
N ASN A 79 -6.18 12.26 -0.37
CA ASN A 79 -5.38 13.23 -1.12
C ASN A 79 -4.38 12.58 -2.08
N LEU A 80 -3.76 11.47 -1.69
CA LEU A 80 -2.88 10.72 -2.59
C LEU A 80 -3.67 10.14 -3.77
N ILE A 81 -4.83 9.54 -3.50
CA ILE A 81 -5.66 8.93 -4.55
C ILE A 81 -6.14 9.99 -5.55
N GLU A 82 -6.54 11.17 -5.09
CA GLU A 82 -6.90 12.28 -5.98
C GLU A 82 -5.70 12.78 -6.79
N ALA A 83 -4.52 12.90 -6.19
CA ALA A 83 -3.29 13.26 -6.90
C ALA A 83 -2.91 12.23 -7.98
N ILE A 84 -3.06 10.92 -7.70
CA ILE A 84 -2.82 9.85 -8.68
C ILE A 84 -3.81 9.95 -9.85
N LYS A 85 -5.09 10.20 -9.59
CA LYS A 85 -6.09 10.41 -10.64
C LYS A 85 -5.75 11.60 -11.52
N ALA A 86 -5.36 12.73 -10.90
CA ALA A 86 -4.97 13.94 -11.60
C ALA A 86 -3.68 13.76 -12.44
N ALA A 87 -2.77 12.89 -12.01
CA ALA A 87 -1.52 12.62 -12.72
C ALA A 87 -1.71 11.85 -14.03
N ASN A 88 -2.88 11.23 -14.25
CA ASN A 88 -3.24 10.51 -15.48
C ASN A 88 -2.14 9.56 -15.98
N LEU A 89 -1.64 8.70 -15.07
CA LEU A 89 -0.53 7.80 -15.34
C LEU A 89 -0.89 6.71 -16.37
N PRO A 90 0.05 6.26 -17.22
CA PRO A 90 -0.22 5.31 -18.27
C PRO A 90 -0.56 3.91 -17.73
N HIS A 91 -1.77 3.42 -17.96
CA HIS A 91 -2.29 2.17 -17.40
C HIS A 91 -1.57 0.91 -17.92
N ASP A 92 -0.87 0.98 -19.03
CA ASP A 92 -0.02 -0.10 -19.55
C ASP A 92 1.24 -0.30 -18.70
N LYS A 93 1.75 0.76 -18.05
CA LYS A 93 2.99 0.75 -17.23
C LYS A 93 2.75 0.95 -15.74
N TYR A 94 1.57 1.42 -15.37
CA TYR A 94 1.19 1.74 -13.99
C TYR A 94 -0.09 1.02 -13.57
N GLN A 95 -0.17 0.64 -12.29
CA GLN A 95 -1.40 0.11 -11.71
C GLN A 95 -1.52 0.44 -10.22
N THR A 96 -2.70 0.88 -9.79
CA THR A 96 -3.07 0.89 -8.37
C THR A 96 -3.59 -0.48 -7.97
N THR A 97 -3.02 -1.04 -6.90
CA THR A 97 -3.46 -2.28 -6.26
C THR A 97 -3.98 -1.94 -4.87
N THR A 98 -5.26 -2.11 -4.64
CA THR A 98 -5.90 -1.84 -3.34
C THR A 98 -6.28 -3.15 -2.67
N ILE A 99 -5.72 -3.42 -1.49
CA ILE A 99 -6.07 -4.56 -0.63
C ILE A 99 -6.96 -4.04 0.49
N VAL A 100 -8.20 -4.49 0.53
CA VAL A 100 -9.17 -4.11 1.57
C VAL A 100 -9.25 -5.24 2.59
N ASN A 101 -8.78 -4.95 3.80
CA ASN A 101 -8.87 -5.84 4.94
C ASN A 101 -10.26 -5.75 5.57
N THR A 102 -11.12 -6.71 5.26
CA THR A 102 -12.48 -6.77 5.82
C THR A 102 -12.57 -7.46 7.18
N ASP A 103 -11.48 -8.11 7.65
CA ASP A 103 -11.32 -8.56 9.04
C ASP A 103 -11.32 -7.37 10.02
N ASP A 104 -10.81 -6.23 9.54
CA ASP A 104 -10.75 -4.95 10.26
C ASP A 104 -11.85 -3.97 9.79
N ALA A 105 -13.03 -4.48 9.46
CA ALA A 105 -14.18 -3.67 9.11
C ALA A 105 -15.07 -3.43 10.36
N ILE A 106 -15.87 -2.35 10.30
CA ILE A 106 -16.90 -2.12 11.32
C ILE A 106 -17.94 -3.26 11.22
N PRO A 107 -18.30 -3.91 12.33
CA PRO A 107 -19.31 -4.95 12.32
C PRO A 107 -20.60 -4.51 11.61
N GLY A 108 -21.09 -5.33 10.69
CA GLY A 108 -22.29 -5.04 9.91
C GLY A 108 -22.06 -4.17 8.65
N SER A 109 -20.87 -3.62 8.44
CA SER A 109 -20.57 -2.76 7.27
C SER A 109 -20.21 -3.53 5.99
N GLY A 110 -20.11 -4.85 6.04
CA GLY A 110 -19.60 -5.66 4.92
C GLY A 110 -20.32 -5.46 3.58
N MET A 111 -21.63 -5.23 3.60
CA MET A 111 -22.41 -4.94 2.38
C MET A 111 -22.00 -3.59 1.76
N PHE A 112 -21.77 -2.57 2.58
CA PHE A 112 -21.34 -1.24 2.11
C PHE A 112 -19.91 -1.29 1.55
N VAL A 113 -19.00 -2.00 2.21
CA VAL A 113 -17.63 -2.20 1.73
C VAL A 113 -17.66 -2.88 0.36
N ARG A 114 -18.42 -3.96 0.21
CA ARG A 114 -18.57 -4.68 -1.05
C ARG A 114 -19.14 -3.79 -2.15
N SER A 115 -20.24 -3.11 -1.90
CA SER A 115 -20.87 -2.20 -2.87
C SER A 115 -19.92 -1.09 -3.34
N SER A 116 -19.13 -0.53 -2.40
CA SER A 116 -18.10 0.47 -2.71
C SER A 116 -17.01 -0.10 -3.62
N LEU A 117 -16.54 -1.32 -3.35
CA LEU A 117 -15.51 -1.99 -4.17
C LEU A 117 -16.02 -2.30 -5.59
N GLU A 118 -17.23 -2.83 -5.71
CA GLU A 118 -17.85 -3.13 -7.00
C GLU A 118 -18.04 -1.85 -7.83
N SER A 119 -18.49 -0.76 -7.21
CA SER A 119 -18.63 0.55 -7.86
C SER A 119 -17.27 1.10 -8.32
N ASN A 120 -16.24 1.02 -7.48
CA ASN A 120 -14.89 1.45 -7.86
C ASN A 120 -14.31 0.57 -8.97
N LYS A 121 -14.56 -0.75 -8.97
CA LYS A 121 -14.10 -1.63 -10.04
C LYS A 121 -14.74 -1.30 -11.39
N LYS A 122 -16.01 -0.90 -11.41
CA LYS A 122 -16.68 -0.40 -12.63
C LYS A 122 -16.09 0.90 -13.14
N LEU A 123 -15.79 1.85 -12.23
CA LEU A 123 -15.24 3.16 -12.59
C LEU A 123 -13.77 3.08 -13.01
N TYR A 124 -13.01 2.17 -12.42
CA TYR A 124 -11.56 2.01 -12.63
C TYR A 124 -11.20 0.55 -12.95
N PRO A 125 -11.66 0.01 -14.10
CA PRO A 125 -11.50 -1.41 -14.43
C PRO A 125 -10.03 -1.85 -14.53
N TRP A 126 -9.11 -0.93 -14.82
CA TRP A 126 -7.66 -1.17 -14.87
C TRP A 126 -7.00 -1.28 -13.49
N SER A 127 -7.66 -0.80 -12.44
CA SER A 127 -7.18 -0.93 -11.06
C SER A 127 -7.45 -2.33 -10.52
N GLN A 128 -6.54 -2.80 -9.65
CA GLN A 128 -6.66 -4.09 -9.00
C GLN A 128 -7.24 -3.90 -7.60
N PHE A 129 -8.31 -4.63 -7.29
CA PHE A 129 -8.94 -4.63 -5.97
C PHE A 129 -8.90 -6.03 -5.39
N ILE A 130 -8.39 -6.17 -4.18
CA ILE A 130 -8.24 -7.44 -3.48
C ILE A 130 -8.98 -7.35 -2.16
N VAL A 131 -9.75 -8.38 -1.83
CA VAL A 131 -10.48 -8.49 -0.56
C VAL A 131 -9.81 -9.55 0.29
N ASP A 132 -9.29 -9.12 1.44
CA ASP A 132 -8.64 -9.93 2.46
C ASP A 132 -9.58 -10.04 3.67
N SER A 133 -10.34 -11.15 3.77
CA SER A 133 -11.32 -11.31 4.84
C SER A 133 -10.71 -11.86 6.14
N ASN A 134 -9.45 -12.25 6.11
CA ASN A 134 -8.75 -12.84 7.26
C ASN A 134 -7.60 -11.95 7.76
N GLY A 135 -7.39 -10.76 7.17
CA GLY A 135 -6.32 -9.83 7.55
C GLY A 135 -4.92 -10.40 7.33
N ILE A 136 -4.75 -11.28 6.34
CA ILE A 136 -3.49 -11.99 6.10
C ILE A 136 -2.38 -11.03 5.72
N ALA A 137 -2.67 -10.06 4.81
CA ALA A 137 -1.70 -9.06 4.39
C ALA A 137 -1.30 -8.15 5.55
N ARG A 138 -2.24 -7.67 6.37
CA ARG A 138 -1.96 -6.86 7.55
C ARG A 138 -0.98 -7.57 8.49
N LYS A 139 -1.27 -8.83 8.82
CA LYS A 139 -0.46 -9.64 9.73
C LYS A 139 0.95 -9.91 9.15
N ALA A 140 1.02 -10.28 7.87
CA ALA A 140 2.31 -10.59 7.20
C ALA A 140 3.20 -9.35 7.07
N TRP A 141 2.63 -8.18 6.82
CA TRP A 141 3.33 -6.93 6.62
C TRP A 141 3.45 -6.08 7.89
N GLN A 142 2.88 -6.55 9.01
CA GLN A 142 2.88 -5.89 10.32
C GLN A 142 2.35 -4.45 10.25
N LEU A 143 1.20 -4.28 9.59
CA LEU A 143 0.54 -2.99 9.45
C LEU A 143 -0.36 -2.70 10.65
N ASP A 144 -0.57 -1.41 10.92
CA ASP A 144 -1.45 -0.94 11.98
C ASP A 144 -2.91 -1.32 11.73
N GLU A 145 -3.62 -1.59 12.82
CA GLU A 145 -5.07 -1.79 12.80
C GLU A 145 -5.80 -0.47 12.51
N GLU A 146 -7.01 -0.57 11.97
CA GLU A 146 -7.87 0.59 11.67
C GLU A 146 -7.20 1.67 10.82
N SER A 147 -6.17 1.28 10.07
CA SER A 147 -5.29 2.20 9.35
C SER A 147 -5.26 1.93 7.85
N SER A 148 -4.44 2.71 7.17
CA SER A 148 -4.11 2.57 5.76
C SER A 148 -2.60 2.69 5.59
N ALA A 149 -2.04 1.84 4.76
CA ALA A 149 -0.63 1.86 4.41
C ALA A 149 -0.44 1.99 2.89
N ILE A 150 0.60 2.68 2.49
CA ILE A 150 1.00 2.86 1.09
C ILE A 150 2.40 2.30 0.87
N ALA A 151 2.58 1.54 -0.19
CA ALA A 151 3.89 1.19 -0.74
C ALA A 151 3.96 1.54 -2.22
N VAL A 152 5.06 2.16 -2.64
CA VAL A 152 5.40 2.41 -4.05
C VAL A 152 6.34 1.32 -4.49
N LEU A 153 5.99 0.59 -5.54
CA LEU A 153 6.81 -0.47 -6.11
C LEU A 153 7.28 -0.09 -7.51
N ASP A 154 8.53 -0.42 -7.82
CA ASP A 154 9.02 -0.38 -9.20
C ASP A 154 8.45 -1.55 -10.03
N LYS A 155 8.80 -1.60 -11.32
CA LYS A 155 8.34 -2.65 -12.24
C LYS A 155 8.80 -4.07 -11.86
N ASP A 156 9.86 -4.20 -11.07
CA ASP A 156 10.35 -5.48 -10.57
C ASP A 156 9.68 -5.90 -9.26
N GLY A 157 8.73 -5.08 -8.77
CA GLY A 157 7.97 -5.29 -7.54
C GLY A 157 8.76 -4.98 -6.26
N ARG A 158 9.83 -4.17 -6.35
CA ARG A 158 10.64 -3.76 -5.22
C ARG A 158 10.11 -2.46 -4.62
N VAL A 159 10.06 -2.40 -3.31
CA VAL A 159 9.63 -1.22 -2.55
C VAL A 159 10.61 -0.08 -2.75
N GLN A 160 10.13 1.05 -3.23
CA GLN A 160 10.91 2.28 -3.40
C GLN A 160 10.54 3.34 -2.37
N TRP A 161 9.36 3.24 -1.77
CA TRP A 161 8.87 4.07 -0.69
C TRP A 161 7.71 3.38 0.00
N ALA A 162 7.57 3.56 1.32
CA ALA A 162 6.41 3.06 2.05
C ALA A 162 6.11 3.89 3.30
N LYS A 163 4.84 3.93 3.70
CA LYS A 163 4.37 4.51 4.95
C LYS A 163 3.08 3.84 5.41
N ASP A 164 2.99 3.59 6.71
CA ASP A 164 1.75 3.27 7.41
C ASP A 164 1.16 4.56 8.01
N GLY A 165 -0.17 4.73 7.93
CA GLY A 165 -0.87 5.93 8.36
C GLY A 165 -1.06 6.98 7.26
N ALA A 166 -1.58 8.15 7.64
CA ALA A 166 -1.90 9.22 6.72
C ALA A 166 -0.63 9.88 6.13
N LEU A 167 -0.70 10.24 4.84
CA LEU A 167 0.35 11.01 4.18
C LEU A 167 0.13 12.51 4.38
N THR A 168 1.23 13.24 4.61
CA THR A 168 1.24 14.70 4.52
C THR A 168 1.17 15.15 3.06
N GLN A 169 0.87 16.42 2.81
CA GLN A 169 0.89 16.99 1.46
C GLN A 169 2.26 16.85 0.79
N GLU A 170 3.34 17.05 1.56
CA GLU A 170 4.70 16.91 1.09
C GLU A 170 5.00 15.46 0.66
N GLU A 171 4.59 14.48 1.46
CA GLU A 171 4.74 13.05 1.14
C GLU A 171 3.93 12.65 -0.11
N VAL A 172 2.73 13.22 -0.28
CA VAL A 172 1.95 13.03 -1.51
C VAL A 172 2.74 13.52 -2.74
N GLN A 173 3.35 14.71 -2.68
CA GLN A 173 4.17 15.23 -3.78
C GLN A 173 5.41 14.38 -4.02
N GLN A 174 6.07 13.89 -2.96
CA GLN A 174 7.20 12.96 -3.08
C GLN A 174 6.81 11.68 -3.81
N VAL A 175 5.67 11.09 -3.45
CA VAL A 175 5.14 9.89 -4.10
C VAL A 175 4.84 10.14 -5.57
N ILE A 176 4.17 11.22 -5.94
CA ILE A 176 3.88 11.55 -7.34
C ILE A 176 5.17 11.75 -8.15
N THR A 177 6.14 12.48 -7.60
CA THR A 177 7.45 12.69 -8.23
C THR A 177 8.19 11.36 -8.44
N LEU A 178 8.14 10.47 -7.43
CA LEU A 178 8.75 9.14 -7.52
C LEU A 178 8.09 8.28 -8.59
N LEU A 179 6.76 8.29 -8.70
CA LEU A 179 6.03 7.56 -9.75
C LEU A 179 6.46 8.01 -11.15
N HIS A 180 6.53 9.31 -11.42
CA HIS A 180 7.03 9.83 -12.70
C HIS A 180 8.46 9.40 -12.98
N LYS A 181 9.35 9.43 -11.99
CA LYS A 181 10.73 8.96 -12.11
C LYS A 181 10.82 7.47 -12.44
N LEU A 182 9.98 6.63 -11.81
CA LEU A 182 9.97 5.19 -12.06
C LEU A 182 9.41 4.84 -13.45
N LEU A 183 8.42 5.61 -13.91
CA LEU A 183 7.79 5.43 -15.22
C LEU A 183 8.64 5.93 -16.39
N SER A 184 9.65 6.77 -16.13
CA SER A 184 10.58 7.29 -17.15
C SER A 184 11.77 6.38 -17.41
N LYS A 185 11.91 5.28 -16.66
CA LYS A 185 12.95 4.25 -16.82
C LYS A 185 12.46 3.09 -17.70
#